data_a9ecfb44da7f1aba6a11908770972acf
#
_entry.id   a9ecfb44da7f1aba6a11908770972acf
#
_cell.length_a   1.000
_cell.length_b   1.000
_cell.length_c   1.000
_cell.angle_alpha   90.00
_cell.angle_beta   90.00
_cell.angle_gamma   90.00
#
_symmetry.space_group_name_H-M   'P 1'
#
loop_
_entity.id
_entity.type
_entity.pdbx_description
1 polymer ?
#
loop_
_entity_poly.entity_id
_entity_poly.type
_entity_poly.pdbx_seq_one_letter_code
_entity_poly.pdbx_strand_id
1 'polypeptide(L)'
;MKFRFALIASLVPTAVFAAGGQSSDEPSGPASKLTMAMTLYAGGITLGKVDMDATIRGDDYHVVSNLETSGVVNAFWQAQIQATSNGKIEPKALKPALYDSFDTNHSGKRQEVSLTYENDQPVRMYANPKFPTSGYEVKPEQQKSTVDPLSAVMLITSGVGASADNPCAVTAPVFDGRRRYNVEISKVKDTQIKMDNGLYKGHALVCEIRYKQLAGFKPKIIKENESFPKINAWVATFPSAVAGRPYVIPLRVWADTQYGVVAAVATALKIDGVAPKSGS
;
A
#
# COMPACT_ATOMS: atom_id res chain seq x y z
N MET A 1 -11.43 27.27 83.12
CA MET A 1 -10.38 27.25 82.05
C MET A 1 -11.12 27.22 80.70
N LYS A 2 -11.06 28.35 79.98
CA LYS A 2 -11.75 28.55 78.71
C LYS A 2 -10.72 28.47 77.59
N PHE A 3 -10.71 27.44 76.76
CA PHE A 3 -9.86 27.39 75.56
C PHE A 3 -10.65 27.97 74.38
N ARG A 4 -10.08 28.99 73.76
CA ARG A 4 -10.55 29.65 72.56
C ARG A 4 -9.92 28.93 71.34
N PHE A 5 -10.69 28.33 70.47
CA PHE A 5 -10.24 27.87 69.14
C PHE A 5 -10.27 29.08 68.19
N ALA A 6 -9.14 29.40 67.63
CA ALA A 6 -9.00 30.35 66.54
C ALA A 6 -9.12 29.57 65.20
N LEU A 7 -10.10 29.94 64.37
CA LEU A 7 -10.23 29.45 62.98
C LEU A 7 -9.22 30.21 62.13
N ILE A 8 -8.26 29.49 61.56
CA ILE A 8 -7.38 29.99 60.49
C ILE A 8 -8.03 29.54 59.15
N ALA A 9 -8.60 30.52 58.45
CA ALA A 9 -9.08 30.31 57.07
C ALA A 9 -7.87 30.34 56.13
N SER A 10 -7.44 29.19 55.60
CA SER A 10 -6.43 29.10 54.55
C SER A 10 -7.09 29.30 53.18
N LEU A 11 -6.79 30.42 52.53
CA LEU A 11 -7.07 30.66 51.13
C LEU A 11 -6.14 29.74 50.27
N VAL A 12 -6.69 28.77 49.60
CA VAL A 12 -6.00 27.99 48.56
C VAL A 12 -6.29 28.68 47.21
N PRO A 13 -5.28 29.14 46.47
CA PRO A 13 -5.51 29.63 45.11
C PRO A 13 -5.79 28.44 44.20
N THR A 14 -7.00 28.36 43.65
CA THR A 14 -7.34 27.44 42.57
C THR A 14 -6.61 27.88 41.28
N ALA A 15 -5.52 27.18 40.96
CA ALA A 15 -4.89 27.28 39.67
C ALA A 15 -5.82 26.61 38.64
N VAL A 16 -6.48 27.42 37.81
CA VAL A 16 -7.20 26.96 36.64
C VAL A 16 -6.16 26.49 35.62
N PHE A 17 -5.92 25.20 35.56
CA PHE A 17 -5.22 24.62 34.41
C PHE A 17 -6.16 24.76 33.20
N ALA A 18 -5.89 25.74 32.34
CA ALA A 18 -6.41 25.75 30.99
C ALA A 18 -5.86 24.49 30.29
N ALA A 19 -6.68 23.46 30.13
CA ALA A 19 -6.42 22.35 29.24
C ALA A 19 -6.32 22.96 27.83
N GLY A 20 -5.09 23.20 27.39
CA GLY A 20 -4.81 23.49 26.00
C GLY A 20 -5.29 22.28 25.18
N GLY A 21 -6.50 22.38 24.59
CA GLY A 21 -6.95 21.47 23.59
C GLY A 21 -5.94 21.52 22.45
N GLN A 22 -5.13 20.47 22.30
CA GLN A 22 -4.48 20.19 21.04
C GLN A 22 -5.63 19.95 20.04
N SER A 23 -5.97 20.97 19.26
CA SER A 23 -6.71 20.76 18.03
C SER A 23 -5.83 19.87 17.16
N SER A 24 -6.11 18.59 17.15
CA SER A 24 -5.70 17.75 16.04
C SER A 24 -6.37 18.39 14.81
N ASP A 25 -5.57 19.04 13.97
CA ASP A 25 -6.00 19.47 12.64
C ASP A 25 -6.33 18.20 11.84
N GLU A 26 -7.51 17.63 12.09
CA GLU A 26 -8.05 16.59 11.20
C GLU A 26 -8.34 17.28 9.87
N PRO A 27 -7.76 16.79 8.76
CA PRO A 27 -7.94 17.43 7.45
C PRO A 27 -9.42 17.61 7.18
N SER A 28 -9.85 18.87 7.01
CA SER A 28 -11.24 19.21 6.75
C SER A 28 -11.59 18.89 5.30
N GLY A 29 -12.73 18.27 5.06
CA GLY A 29 -13.24 18.03 3.71
C GLY A 29 -13.75 16.60 3.50
N PRO A 30 -14.46 16.37 2.40
CA PRO A 30 -14.96 15.05 2.05
C PRO A 30 -13.78 14.09 1.79
N ALA A 31 -13.89 12.87 2.29
CA ALA A 31 -12.91 11.81 2.05
C ALA A 31 -13.31 10.98 0.84
N SER A 32 -12.39 10.81 -0.11
CA SER A 32 -12.51 9.77 -1.12
C SER A 32 -12.05 8.43 -0.56
N LYS A 33 -12.83 7.37 -0.78
CA LYS A 33 -12.55 6.03 -0.28
C LYS A 33 -12.46 5.03 -1.43
N LEU A 34 -11.40 4.24 -1.44
CA LEU A 34 -11.23 3.10 -2.32
C LEU A 34 -11.18 1.84 -1.47
N THR A 35 -12.12 0.91 -1.71
CA THR A 35 -12.10 -0.44 -1.14
C THR A 35 -11.95 -1.43 -2.26
N MET A 36 -10.97 -2.32 -2.19
CA MET A 36 -10.70 -3.34 -3.20
C MET A 36 -10.35 -4.67 -2.54
N ALA A 37 -10.87 -5.75 -3.11
CA ALA A 37 -10.45 -7.11 -2.77
C ALA A 37 -9.98 -7.83 -4.03
N MET A 38 -8.91 -8.62 -3.88
CA MET A 38 -8.37 -9.48 -4.94
C MET A 38 -8.19 -10.90 -4.42
N THR A 39 -8.52 -11.88 -5.26
CA THR A 39 -8.21 -13.29 -4.98
C THR A 39 -6.96 -13.71 -5.75
N LEU A 40 -6.09 -14.42 -5.07
CA LEU A 40 -4.82 -14.92 -5.60
C LEU A 40 -4.98 -16.36 -6.07
N TYR A 41 -4.44 -16.67 -7.26
CA TYR A 41 -4.50 -17.98 -7.89
C TYR A 41 -3.14 -18.42 -8.39
N ALA A 42 -2.89 -19.75 -8.41
CA ALA A 42 -1.82 -20.37 -9.16
C ALA A 42 -2.33 -21.67 -9.78
N GLY A 43 -2.19 -21.83 -11.11
CA GLY A 43 -2.67 -23.01 -11.84
C GLY A 43 -4.16 -23.31 -11.59
N GLY A 44 -4.99 -22.28 -11.38
CA GLY A 44 -6.42 -22.43 -11.07
C GLY A 44 -6.77 -22.70 -9.59
N ILE A 45 -5.78 -22.90 -8.74
CA ILE A 45 -5.96 -23.10 -7.29
C ILE A 45 -5.95 -21.75 -6.58
N THR A 46 -6.92 -21.51 -5.68
CA THR A 46 -6.93 -20.33 -4.83
C THR A 46 -5.80 -20.42 -3.79
N LEU A 47 -4.95 -19.39 -3.76
CA LEU A 47 -3.85 -19.27 -2.80
C LEU A 47 -4.22 -18.40 -1.59
N GLY A 48 -5.08 -17.42 -1.79
CA GLY A 48 -5.41 -16.44 -0.75
C GLY A 48 -6.17 -15.25 -1.29
N LYS A 49 -6.26 -14.23 -0.47
CA LYS A 49 -6.87 -12.94 -0.82
C LYS A 49 -6.05 -11.77 -0.31
N VAL A 50 -6.24 -10.63 -0.97
CA VAL A 50 -5.76 -9.32 -0.52
C VAL A 50 -6.94 -8.40 -0.44
N ASP A 51 -7.13 -7.77 0.71
CA ASP A 51 -8.05 -6.67 0.92
C ASP A 51 -7.26 -5.37 1.07
N MET A 52 -7.76 -4.28 0.50
CA MET A 52 -7.16 -2.96 0.60
C MET A 52 -8.24 -1.90 0.78
N ASP A 53 -8.07 -1.06 1.80
CA ASP A 53 -8.86 0.12 2.05
C ASP A 53 -7.96 1.35 2.03
N ALA A 54 -8.28 2.32 1.17
CA ALA A 54 -7.56 3.57 1.08
C ALA A 54 -8.51 4.76 1.26
N THR A 55 -8.04 5.78 1.94
CA THR A 55 -8.74 7.05 2.14
C THR A 55 -7.84 8.20 1.71
N ILE A 56 -8.38 9.12 0.92
CA ILE A 56 -7.74 10.37 0.53
C ILE A 56 -8.60 11.50 1.05
N ARG A 57 -8.02 12.42 1.82
CA ARG A 57 -8.69 13.61 2.33
C ARG A 57 -7.80 14.83 2.08
N GLY A 58 -8.19 15.69 1.16
CA GLY A 58 -7.30 16.73 0.65
C GLY A 58 -6.06 16.08 0.01
N ASP A 59 -4.89 16.42 0.53
CA ASP A 59 -3.62 15.85 0.09
C ASP A 59 -3.14 14.69 0.99
N ASP A 60 -3.83 14.37 2.06
CA ASP A 60 -3.46 13.26 2.94
C ASP A 60 -4.03 11.93 2.43
N TYR A 61 -3.20 10.89 2.43
CA TYR A 61 -3.66 9.51 2.19
C TYR A 61 -3.39 8.63 3.41
N HIS A 62 -4.27 7.68 3.58
CA HIS A 62 -4.12 6.55 4.51
C HIS A 62 -4.55 5.29 3.81
N VAL A 63 -3.74 4.23 3.87
CA VAL A 63 -4.04 2.96 3.23
C VAL A 63 -3.70 1.81 4.16
N VAL A 64 -4.60 0.84 4.19
CA VAL A 64 -4.46 -0.41 4.96
C VAL A 64 -4.62 -1.57 3.99
N SER A 65 -3.82 -2.60 4.13
CA SER A 65 -3.94 -3.83 3.36
C SER A 65 -3.80 -5.05 4.26
N ASN A 66 -4.57 -6.08 3.97
CA ASN A 66 -4.47 -7.38 4.61
C ASN A 66 -4.37 -8.45 3.51
N LEU A 67 -3.28 -9.21 3.53
CA LEU A 67 -3.10 -10.40 2.70
C LEU A 67 -3.15 -11.62 3.59
N GLU A 68 -3.96 -12.61 3.22
CA GLU A 68 -4.01 -13.90 3.90
C GLU A 68 -4.09 -15.05 2.90
N THR A 69 -3.37 -16.11 3.19
CA THR A 69 -3.49 -17.37 2.45
C THR A 69 -4.78 -18.09 2.83
N SER A 70 -5.32 -18.87 1.92
CA SER A 70 -6.58 -19.60 2.13
C SER A 70 -6.61 -20.94 1.40
N GLY A 71 -7.66 -21.73 1.68
CA GLY A 71 -7.90 -23.00 1.00
C GLY A 71 -6.86 -24.06 1.33
N VAL A 72 -6.58 -24.92 0.37
CA VAL A 72 -5.64 -26.03 0.51
C VAL A 72 -4.21 -25.59 0.84
N VAL A 73 -3.86 -24.37 0.48
CA VAL A 73 -2.53 -23.80 0.74
C VAL A 73 -2.26 -23.66 2.24
N ASN A 74 -3.29 -23.33 3.03
CA ASN A 74 -3.16 -23.20 4.48
C ASN A 74 -2.73 -24.49 5.19
N ALA A 75 -2.96 -25.64 4.57
CA ALA A 75 -2.49 -26.91 5.14
C ALA A 75 -0.95 -27.07 5.08
N PHE A 76 -0.28 -26.35 4.16
CA PHE A 76 1.16 -26.46 3.93
C PHE A 76 1.89 -25.16 4.22
N TRP A 77 1.25 -24.05 3.93
CA TRP A 77 1.82 -22.72 4.12
C TRP A 77 0.75 -21.71 4.47
N GLN A 78 0.77 -21.21 5.68
CA GLN A 78 -0.11 -20.16 6.16
C GLN A 78 0.71 -18.88 6.32
N ALA A 79 0.20 -17.81 5.75
CA ALA A 79 0.78 -16.47 5.90
C ALA A 79 -0.34 -15.44 6.03
N GLN A 80 -0.10 -14.46 6.88
CA GLN A 80 -0.91 -13.28 7.03
C GLN A 80 0.01 -12.06 7.07
N ILE A 81 -0.21 -11.11 6.16
CA ILE A 81 0.53 -9.86 6.10
C ILE A 81 -0.46 -8.73 6.25
N GLN A 82 -0.26 -7.92 7.27
CA GLN A 82 -0.99 -6.68 7.49
C GLN A 82 -0.03 -5.52 7.27
N ALA A 83 -0.47 -4.50 6.52
CA ALA A 83 0.33 -3.32 6.28
C ALA A 83 -0.51 -2.06 6.35
N THR A 84 0.09 -0.99 6.84
CA THR A 84 -0.51 0.35 6.89
C THR A 84 0.50 1.36 6.39
N SER A 85 0.05 2.32 5.60
CA SER A 85 0.88 3.44 5.19
C SER A 85 0.06 4.72 5.16
N ASN A 86 0.70 5.84 5.47
CA ASN A 86 0.12 7.16 5.36
C ASN A 86 1.16 8.19 4.90
N GLY A 87 0.67 9.32 4.42
CA GLY A 87 1.53 10.41 3.96
C GLY A 87 0.74 11.43 3.14
N LYS A 88 1.45 12.16 2.29
CA LYS A 88 0.87 13.21 1.45
C LYS A 88 0.95 12.88 -0.04
N ILE A 89 -0.03 13.37 -0.78
CA ILE A 89 -0.12 13.28 -2.23
C ILE A 89 0.31 14.62 -2.80
N GLU A 90 1.36 14.62 -3.59
CA GLU A 90 1.77 15.76 -4.41
C GLU A 90 1.32 15.55 -5.87
N PRO A 91 1.37 16.56 -6.74
CA PRO A 91 0.87 16.46 -8.12
C PRO A 91 1.48 15.31 -8.95
N LYS A 92 2.70 14.90 -8.64
CA LYS A 92 3.43 13.85 -9.40
C LYS A 92 4.12 12.80 -8.50
N ALA A 93 3.90 12.84 -7.19
CA ALA A 93 4.59 11.99 -6.24
C ALA A 93 3.73 11.67 -5.03
N LEU A 94 4.08 10.62 -4.31
CA LEU A 94 3.65 10.41 -2.93
C LEU A 94 4.82 10.67 -1.99
N LYS A 95 4.51 11.25 -0.84
CA LYS A 95 5.42 11.52 0.26
C LYS A 95 4.96 10.70 1.46
N PRO A 96 5.46 9.48 1.62
CA PRO A 96 5.16 8.68 2.81
C PRO A 96 5.62 9.40 4.08
N ALA A 97 4.88 9.19 5.17
CA ALA A 97 5.27 9.61 6.51
C ALA A 97 5.59 8.40 7.39
N LEU A 98 4.72 7.39 7.35
CA LEU A 98 4.88 6.17 8.14
C LEU A 98 4.39 4.96 7.34
N TYR A 99 5.14 3.88 7.45
CA TYR A 99 4.77 2.54 6.97
C TYR A 99 5.03 1.53 8.07
N ASP A 100 4.04 0.69 8.34
CA ASP A 100 4.15 -0.45 9.25
C ASP A 100 3.65 -1.71 8.56
N SER A 101 4.34 -2.83 8.75
CA SER A 101 3.88 -4.14 8.29
C SER A 101 4.18 -5.23 9.29
N PHE A 102 3.25 -6.17 9.39
CA PHE A 102 3.33 -7.38 10.20
C PHE A 102 3.10 -8.58 9.31
N ASP A 103 4.08 -9.48 9.27
CA ASP A 103 3.97 -10.77 8.60
C ASP A 103 3.99 -11.87 9.66
N THR A 104 2.98 -12.74 9.64
CA THR A 104 2.91 -13.93 10.49
C THR A 104 2.85 -15.15 9.60
N ASN A 105 3.79 -16.06 9.75
CA ASN A 105 3.86 -17.31 8.99
C ASN A 105 3.33 -18.51 9.77
N HIS A 106 3.22 -19.66 9.09
CA HIS A 106 2.74 -20.94 9.63
C HIS A 106 3.40 -21.36 10.97
N SER A 107 4.67 -21.01 11.19
CA SER A 107 5.36 -21.34 12.45
C SER A 107 5.11 -20.31 13.56
N GLY A 108 4.21 -19.35 13.36
CA GLY A 108 3.96 -18.25 14.30
C GLY A 108 5.12 -17.24 14.36
N LYS A 109 6.13 -17.35 13.49
CA LYS A 109 7.20 -16.36 13.40
C LYS A 109 6.63 -15.08 12.84
N ARG A 110 6.87 -14.00 13.55
CA ARG A 110 6.43 -12.65 13.15
C ARG A 110 7.63 -11.90 12.59
N GLN A 111 7.40 -11.20 11.50
CA GLN A 111 8.29 -10.17 10.97
C GLN A 111 7.57 -8.85 11.05
N GLU A 112 8.17 -7.91 11.73
CA GLU A 112 7.67 -6.54 11.84
C GLU A 112 8.63 -5.60 11.14
N VAL A 113 8.11 -4.67 10.35
CA VAL A 113 8.89 -3.61 9.72
C VAL A 113 8.17 -2.29 9.90
N SER A 114 8.89 -1.27 10.35
CA SER A 114 8.40 0.10 10.42
C SER A 114 9.40 1.04 9.77
N LEU A 115 8.90 1.95 8.92
CA LEU A 115 9.67 2.99 8.26
C LEU A 115 9.05 4.34 8.57
N THR A 116 9.84 5.26 9.12
CA THR A 116 9.46 6.68 9.27
C THR A 116 10.22 7.50 8.24
N TYR A 117 9.51 8.38 7.53
CA TYR A 117 10.07 9.19 6.46
C TYR A 117 10.11 10.67 6.85
N GLU A 118 11.21 11.33 6.47
CA GLU A 118 11.37 12.79 6.54
C GLU A 118 12.17 13.23 5.30
N ASN A 119 11.79 14.34 4.67
CA ASN A 119 12.48 14.89 3.52
C ASN A 119 12.75 13.84 2.40
N ASP A 120 11.73 13.05 2.06
CA ASP A 120 11.75 12.04 0.99
C ASP A 120 12.72 10.87 1.20
N GLN A 121 13.07 10.59 2.44
CA GLN A 121 13.91 9.45 2.77
C GLN A 121 13.50 8.81 4.09
N PRO A 122 13.65 7.49 4.24
CA PRO A 122 13.45 6.85 5.53
C PRO A 122 14.56 7.30 6.48
N VAL A 123 14.16 7.91 7.63
CA VAL A 123 15.07 8.39 8.68
C VAL A 123 15.15 7.42 9.86
N ARG A 124 14.12 6.60 10.02
CA ARG A 124 14.09 5.51 11.00
C ARG A 124 13.60 4.24 10.33
N MET A 125 14.26 3.16 10.65
CA MET A 125 13.88 1.82 10.23
C MET A 125 13.94 0.90 11.45
N TYR A 126 12.84 0.20 11.69
CA TYR A 126 12.75 -0.87 12.65
C TYR A 126 12.41 -2.17 11.90
N ALA A 127 13.09 -3.26 12.23
CA ALA A 127 12.76 -4.59 11.75
C ALA A 127 13.01 -5.61 12.85
N ASN A 128 12.03 -6.46 13.12
CA ASN A 128 12.11 -7.51 14.13
C ASN A 128 11.51 -8.82 13.58
N PRO A 129 12.31 -9.90 13.44
CA PRO A 129 13.77 -9.94 13.60
C PRO A 129 14.51 -9.09 12.55
N LYS A 130 15.74 -8.68 12.86
CA LYS A 130 16.59 -7.95 11.91
C LYS A 130 16.83 -8.78 10.66
N PHE A 131 16.84 -8.12 9.50
CA PHE A 131 17.14 -8.79 8.25
C PHE A 131 18.61 -9.20 8.14
N PRO A 132 18.90 -10.44 7.73
CA PRO A 132 20.26 -10.89 7.49
C PRO A 132 20.75 -10.40 6.12
N THR A 133 21.19 -9.13 6.04
CA THR A 133 21.57 -8.48 4.76
C THR A 133 23.07 -8.26 4.61
N SER A 134 23.91 -8.86 5.51
CA SER A 134 25.36 -8.65 5.49
C SER A 134 25.98 -8.87 4.11
N GLY A 135 26.63 -7.83 3.57
CA GLY A 135 27.33 -7.84 2.29
C GLY A 135 26.44 -7.46 1.08
N TYR A 136 25.15 -7.18 1.27
CA TYR A 136 24.22 -6.71 0.21
C TYR A 136 23.17 -5.72 0.72
N GLU A 137 23.52 -4.94 1.72
CA GLU A 137 22.66 -3.91 2.33
C GLU A 137 22.32 -2.81 1.31
N VAL A 138 21.16 -2.20 1.49
CA VAL A 138 20.79 -0.98 0.76
C VAL A 138 21.49 0.20 1.43
N LYS A 139 22.32 0.91 0.68
CA LYS A 139 23.05 2.07 1.18
C LYS A 139 22.11 3.28 1.38
N PRO A 140 22.39 4.19 2.32
CA PRO A 140 21.53 5.35 2.58
C PRO A 140 21.20 6.20 1.35
N GLU A 141 22.17 6.39 0.45
CA GLU A 141 21.95 7.14 -0.78
C GLU A 141 20.97 6.47 -1.76
N GLN A 142 20.82 5.15 -1.69
CA GLN A 142 19.87 4.37 -2.50
C GLN A 142 18.45 4.38 -1.92
N GLN A 143 18.28 4.81 -0.68
CA GLN A 143 16.98 4.89 -0.01
C GLN A 143 16.27 6.23 -0.26
N LYS A 144 17.00 7.24 -0.78
CA LYS A 144 16.46 8.56 -1.07
C LYS A 144 15.40 8.50 -2.17
N SER A 145 14.38 9.35 -2.04
CA SER A 145 13.28 9.48 -3.00
C SER A 145 12.57 8.14 -3.28
N THR A 146 12.45 7.31 -2.24
CA THR A 146 11.72 6.06 -2.29
C THR A 146 10.40 6.16 -1.55
N VAL A 147 9.46 5.30 -1.91
CA VAL A 147 8.23 5.06 -1.17
C VAL A 147 8.25 3.65 -0.58
N ASP A 148 7.43 3.39 0.43
CA ASP A 148 7.19 2.04 0.93
C ASP A 148 6.32 1.22 -0.06
N PRO A 149 6.22 -0.11 0.11
CA PRO A 149 5.45 -0.96 -0.79
C PRO A 149 3.97 -0.59 -0.93
N LEU A 150 3.33 -0.17 0.16
CA LEU A 150 1.91 0.16 0.14
C LEU A 150 1.66 1.56 -0.46
N SER A 151 2.55 2.52 -0.21
CA SER A 151 2.57 3.79 -0.91
C SER A 151 2.82 3.62 -2.42
N ALA A 152 3.62 2.62 -2.83
CA ALA A 152 3.78 2.32 -4.25
C ALA A 152 2.47 1.86 -4.90
N VAL A 153 1.68 1.04 -4.20
CA VAL A 153 0.32 0.68 -4.65
C VAL A 153 -0.56 1.92 -4.74
N MET A 154 -0.52 2.81 -3.74
CA MET A 154 -1.26 4.07 -3.76
C MET A 154 -0.82 5.00 -4.89
N LEU A 155 0.47 5.10 -5.18
CA LEU A 155 1.00 5.89 -6.30
C LEU A 155 0.37 5.46 -7.63
N ILE A 156 0.24 4.15 -7.83
CA ILE A 156 -0.37 3.56 -9.03
C ILE A 156 -1.88 3.77 -9.01
N THR A 157 -2.56 3.36 -7.93
CA THR A 157 -4.03 3.32 -7.88
C THR A 157 -4.67 4.69 -7.76
N SER A 158 -4.00 5.67 -7.17
CA SER A 158 -4.50 7.06 -7.11
C SER A 158 -4.34 7.84 -8.41
N GLY A 159 -3.68 7.26 -9.43
CA GLY A 159 -3.40 7.95 -10.70
C GLY A 159 -2.37 9.07 -10.59
N VAL A 160 -1.69 9.21 -9.45
CA VAL A 160 -0.61 10.18 -9.25
C VAL A 160 0.62 9.76 -10.05
N GLY A 161 1.24 10.71 -10.76
CA GLY A 161 2.43 10.43 -11.56
C GLY A 161 2.13 9.87 -12.96
N ALA A 162 0.89 9.47 -13.24
CA ALA A 162 0.47 9.07 -14.58
C ALA A 162 -0.20 10.22 -15.33
N SER A 163 -0.15 10.21 -16.66
CA SER A 163 -0.98 11.10 -17.48
C SER A 163 -2.37 10.50 -17.68
N ALA A 164 -3.38 11.37 -17.92
CA ALA A 164 -4.72 10.91 -18.23
C ALA A 164 -4.77 10.01 -19.48
N ASP A 165 -3.90 10.28 -20.46
CA ASP A 165 -3.84 9.54 -21.73
C ASP A 165 -3.07 8.23 -21.57
N ASN A 166 -2.22 8.09 -20.55
CA ASN A 166 -1.42 6.89 -20.32
C ASN A 166 -1.31 6.59 -18.80
N PRO A 167 -2.35 6.03 -18.20
CA PRO A 167 -2.34 5.69 -16.78
C PRO A 167 -1.37 4.58 -16.40
N CYS A 168 -0.78 3.85 -17.38
CA CYS A 168 0.25 2.83 -17.14
C CYS A 168 1.68 3.38 -17.21
N ALA A 169 1.91 4.67 -17.50
CA ALA A 169 3.27 5.24 -17.53
C ALA A 169 3.71 5.65 -16.12
N VAL A 170 3.97 4.69 -15.24
CA VAL A 170 4.33 4.93 -13.83
C VAL A 170 5.57 4.14 -13.45
N THR A 171 6.47 4.78 -12.71
CA THR A 171 7.58 4.12 -12.03
C THR A 171 7.50 4.43 -10.54
N ALA A 172 7.37 3.40 -9.72
CA ALA A 172 7.41 3.50 -8.26
C ALA A 172 8.78 3.05 -7.74
N PRO A 173 9.59 3.96 -7.19
CA PRO A 173 10.86 3.63 -6.54
C PRO A 173 10.59 3.14 -5.11
N VAL A 174 10.75 1.84 -4.84
CA VAL A 174 10.35 1.23 -3.59
C VAL A 174 11.53 0.86 -2.70
N PHE A 175 11.39 1.13 -1.39
CA PHE A 175 12.23 0.57 -0.34
C PHE A 175 11.33 -0.07 0.73
N ASP A 176 11.51 -1.37 0.97
CA ASP A 176 10.67 -2.17 1.88
C ASP A 176 11.30 -2.39 3.27
N GLY A 177 12.34 -1.59 3.63
CA GLY A 177 13.14 -1.77 4.85
C GLY A 177 14.32 -2.73 4.65
N ARG A 178 14.36 -3.48 3.55
CA ARG A 178 15.42 -4.45 3.24
C ARG A 178 15.93 -4.35 1.82
N ARG A 179 15.03 -4.11 0.86
CA ARG A 179 15.28 -4.19 -0.58
C ARG A 179 14.93 -2.88 -1.24
N ARG A 180 15.71 -2.52 -2.24
CA ARG A 180 15.48 -1.39 -3.12
C ARG A 180 15.17 -1.92 -4.52
N TYR A 181 14.02 -1.58 -5.04
CA TYR A 181 13.55 -2.00 -6.36
C TYR A 181 12.66 -0.93 -6.99
N ASN A 182 12.48 -0.99 -8.29
CA ASN A 182 11.45 -0.22 -8.98
C ASN A 182 10.33 -1.15 -9.43
N VAL A 183 9.09 -0.66 -9.35
CA VAL A 183 7.94 -1.21 -10.06
C VAL A 183 7.69 -0.28 -11.23
N GLU A 184 8.00 -0.74 -12.44
CA GLU A 184 7.86 0.02 -13.68
C GLU A 184 6.64 -0.52 -14.43
N ILE A 185 5.70 0.36 -14.78
CA ILE A 185 4.47 -0.01 -15.49
C ILE A 185 4.46 0.72 -16.82
N SER A 186 4.18 -0.01 -17.90
CA SER A 186 4.08 0.51 -19.26
C SER A 186 2.86 -0.03 -19.99
N LYS A 187 2.22 0.82 -20.79
CA LYS A 187 1.09 0.44 -21.65
C LYS A 187 1.57 -0.46 -22.78
N VAL A 188 0.85 -1.56 -22.99
CA VAL A 188 1.04 -2.46 -24.14
C VAL A 188 -0.01 -2.17 -25.21
N LYS A 189 -1.30 -2.16 -24.85
CA LYS A 189 -2.41 -1.91 -25.78
C LYS A 189 -3.69 -1.58 -25.05
N ASP A 190 -4.64 -1.03 -25.80
CA ASP A 190 -6.03 -0.90 -25.39
C ASP A 190 -6.76 -2.23 -25.63
N THR A 191 -7.79 -2.51 -24.84
CA THR A 191 -8.58 -3.72 -24.96
C THR A 191 -10.00 -3.52 -24.41
N GLN A 192 -10.91 -4.41 -24.81
CA GLN A 192 -12.22 -4.57 -24.17
C GLN A 192 -12.18 -5.85 -23.36
N ILE A 193 -12.63 -5.79 -22.13
CA ILE A 193 -12.67 -6.94 -21.24
C ILE A 193 -14.07 -7.18 -20.69
N LYS A 194 -14.35 -8.43 -20.36
CA LYS A 194 -15.47 -8.87 -19.55
C LYS A 194 -14.91 -9.84 -18.52
N MET A 195 -14.98 -9.47 -17.25
CA MET A 195 -14.54 -10.35 -16.18
C MET A 195 -15.59 -11.44 -15.91
N ASP A 196 -15.12 -12.68 -15.70
CA ASP A 196 -16.00 -13.84 -15.49
C ASP A 196 -16.83 -13.73 -14.21
N ASN A 197 -16.30 -13.03 -13.18
CA ASN A 197 -17.01 -12.76 -11.95
C ASN A 197 -18.03 -11.61 -12.03
N GLY A 198 -18.18 -11.00 -13.21
CA GLY A 198 -19.12 -9.91 -13.44
C GLY A 198 -18.75 -8.55 -12.85
N LEU A 199 -17.57 -8.42 -12.20
CA LEU A 199 -17.15 -7.18 -11.54
C LEU A 199 -17.00 -6.01 -12.51
N TYR A 200 -16.50 -6.29 -13.73
CA TYR A 200 -16.27 -5.25 -14.73
C TYR A 200 -16.46 -5.78 -16.17
N LYS A 201 -17.04 -4.91 -17.00
CA LYS A 201 -17.11 -5.08 -18.46
C LYS A 201 -16.87 -3.69 -19.07
N GLY A 202 -15.96 -3.57 -20.01
CA GLY A 202 -15.69 -2.31 -20.70
C GLY A 202 -14.25 -2.15 -21.15
N HIS A 203 -13.88 -0.94 -21.48
CA HIS A 203 -12.54 -0.57 -21.90
C HIS A 203 -11.53 -0.74 -20.76
N ALA A 204 -10.39 -1.32 -21.08
CA ALA A 204 -9.26 -1.49 -20.20
C ALA A 204 -7.94 -1.37 -20.98
N LEU A 205 -6.85 -1.20 -20.28
CA LEU A 205 -5.50 -1.25 -20.82
C LEU A 205 -4.87 -2.60 -20.46
N VAL A 206 -4.11 -3.16 -21.37
CA VAL A 206 -3.11 -4.18 -21.05
C VAL A 206 -1.82 -3.45 -20.73
N CYS A 207 -1.29 -3.61 -19.52
CA CYS A 207 -0.03 -3.03 -19.09
C CYS A 207 0.96 -4.12 -18.72
N GLU A 208 2.24 -3.90 -19.02
CA GLU A 208 3.35 -4.73 -18.55
C GLU A 208 3.89 -4.12 -17.26
N ILE A 209 4.14 -4.96 -16.26
CA ILE A 209 4.75 -4.59 -14.99
C ILE A 209 6.12 -5.24 -14.92
N ARG A 210 7.16 -4.43 -14.66
CA ARG A 210 8.53 -4.89 -14.44
C ARG A 210 8.95 -4.64 -13.01
N TYR A 211 9.44 -5.69 -12.38
CA TYR A 211 10.05 -5.63 -11.07
C TYR A 211 11.57 -5.54 -11.22
N LYS A 212 12.13 -4.34 -11.11
CA LYS A 212 13.56 -4.11 -11.30
C LYS A 212 14.28 -4.08 -9.96
N GLN A 213 15.02 -5.12 -9.67
CA GLN A 213 15.84 -5.24 -8.46
C GLN A 213 17.07 -4.34 -8.55
N LEU A 214 17.37 -3.57 -7.49
CA LEU A 214 18.46 -2.60 -7.49
C LEU A 214 19.48 -2.86 -6.36
N ALA A 215 19.02 -3.10 -5.13
CA ALA A 215 19.90 -3.36 -3.97
C ALA A 215 19.15 -4.16 -2.90
N GLY A 216 19.86 -4.73 -1.94
CA GLY A 216 19.28 -5.51 -0.85
C GLY A 216 18.96 -6.96 -1.20
N PHE A 217 19.43 -7.45 -2.35
CA PHE A 217 19.21 -8.82 -2.82
C PHE A 217 20.51 -9.60 -2.82
N LYS A 218 20.43 -10.89 -2.48
CA LYS A 218 21.58 -11.79 -2.67
C LYS A 218 21.95 -11.82 -4.16
N PRO A 219 23.26 -11.77 -4.52
CA PRO A 219 23.70 -11.78 -5.92
C PRO A 219 23.12 -12.92 -6.75
N LYS A 220 22.97 -14.10 -6.15
CA LYS A 220 22.34 -15.27 -6.79
C LYS A 220 20.90 -14.98 -7.23
N ILE A 221 20.11 -14.29 -6.39
CA ILE A 221 18.70 -13.96 -6.70
C ILE A 221 18.61 -12.98 -7.86
N ILE A 222 19.48 -11.97 -7.92
CA ILE A 222 19.53 -11.02 -9.04
C ILE A 222 19.77 -11.78 -10.36
N LYS A 223 20.73 -12.70 -10.37
CA LYS A 223 21.06 -13.51 -11.54
C LYS A 223 19.92 -14.44 -11.97
N GLU A 224 19.22 -15.05 -10.99
CA GLU A 224 18.09 -15.94 -11.26
C GLU A 224 16.86 -15.17 -11.79
N ASN A 225 16.69 -13.90 -11.42
CA ASN A 225 15.55 -13.09 -11.81
C ASN A 225 15.75 -12.33 -13.14
N GLU A 226 16.89 -12.46 -13.81
CA GLU A 226 17.05 -12.02 -15.21
C GLU A 226 16.03 -12.71 -16.14
N SER A 227 15.51 -13.89 -15.73
CA SER A 227 14.47 -14.67 -16.41
C SER A 227 13.08 -14.55 -15.78
N PHE A 228 12.82 -13.52 -14.97
CA PHE A 228 11.51 -13.35 -14.33
C PHE A 228 10.38 -13.27 -15.37
N PRO A 229 9.28 -14.01 -15.21
CA PRO A 229 8.20 -14.00 -16.19
C PRO A 229 7.62 -12.59 -16.32
N LYS A 230 7.17 -12.24 -17.53
CA LYS A 230 6.47 -10.98 -17.75
C LYS A 230 5.20 -10.94 -16.93
N ILE A 231 5.03 -9.88 -16.16
CA ILE A 231 3.82 -9.63 -15.40
C ILE A 231 2.95 -8.69 -16.24
N ASN A 232 1.71 -9.07 -16.46
CA ASN A 232 0.75 -8.28 -17.17
C ASN A 232 -0.38 -7.84 -16.24
N ALA A 233 -1.06 -6.75 -16.58
CA ALA A 233 -2.25 -6.31 -15.88
C ALA A 233 -3.33 -5.83 -16.83
N TRP A 234 -4.59 -6.11 -16.50
CA TRP A 234 -5.73 -5.34 -17.00
C TRP A 234 -5.95 -4.18 -16.05
N VAL A 235 -5.89 -2.98 -16.59
CA VAL A 235 -6.03 -1.75 -15.82
C VAL A 235 -7.19 -0.93 -16.40
N ALA A 236 -8.09 -0.49 -15.53
CA ALA A 236 -9.18 0.42 -15.91
C ALA A 236 -9.15 1.67 -15.03
N THR A 237 -9.67 2.78 -15.58
CA THR A 237 -9.79 4.05 -14.87
C THR A 237 -11.23 4.25 -14.41
N PHE A 238 -11.38 4.71 -13.17
CA PHE A 238 -12.68 4.95 -12.55
C PHE A 238 -12.73 6.37 -12.00
N PRO A 239 -13.73 7.19 -12.40
CA PRO A 239 -13.85 8.54 -11.88
C PRO A 239 -14.20 8.51 -10.39
N SER A 240 -13.70 9.51 -9.66
CA SER A 240 -14.12 9.85 -8.32
C SER A 240 -14.45 11.32 -8.27
N ALA A 241 -15.66 11.65 -7.83
CA ALA A 241 -16.07 13.03 -7.65
C ALA A 241 -15.35 13.71 -6.46
N VAL A 242 -14.96 12.91 -5.49
CA VAL A 242 -14.33 13.38 -4.24
C VAL A 242 -12.83 13.54 -4.42
N ALA A 243 -12.15 12.57 -5.07
CA ALA A 243 -10.71 12.62 -5.28
C ALA A 243 -10.26 13.68 -6.30
N GLY A 244 -11.18 14.21 -7.13
CA GLY A 244 -10.87 15.18 -8.20
C GLY A 244 -10.02 14.63 -9.34
N ARG A 245 -9.71 13.32 -9.32
CA ARG A 245 -8.92 12.57 -10.31
C ARG A 245 -9.41 11.14 -10.40
N PRO A 246 -9.21 10.44 -11.55
CA PRO A 246 -9.60 9.04 -11.67
C PRO A 246 -8.69 8.14 -10.84
N TYR A 247 -9.25 7.07 -10.30
CA TYR A 247 -8.49 5.92 -9.82
C TYR A 247 -8.06 5.05 -10.99
N VAL A 248 -6.86 4.49 -10.91
CA VAL A 248 -6.26 3.57 -11.89
C VAL A 248 -6.18 2.18 -11.22
N ILE A 249 -7.13 1.32 -11.55
CA ILE A 249 -7.35 0.07 -10.82
C ILE A 249 -6.86 -1.13 -11.62
N PRO A 250 -5.94 -1.95 -11.08
CA PRO A 250 -5.62 -3.24 -11.65
C PRO A 250 -6.75 -4.23 -11.38
N LEU A 251 -7.49 -4.61 -12.43
CA LEU A 251 -8.59 -5.57 -12.33
C LEU A 251 -8.11 -7.02 -12.34
N ARG A 252 -6.99 -7.28 -13.00
CA ARG A 252 -6.29 -8.56 -13.03
C ARG A 252 -4.81 -8.30 -13.22
N VAL A 253 -3.99 -8.96 -12.43
CA VAL A 253 -2.53 -9.01 -12.60
C VAL A 253 -2.16 -10.48 -12.78
N TRP A 254 -1.32 -10.83 -13.78
CA TRP A 254 -0.96 -12.22 -14.01
C TRP A 254 0.43 -12.37 -14.63
N ALA A 255 1.01 -13.52 -14.41
CA ALA A 255 2.24 -13.97 -15.05
C ALA A 255 2.10 -15.43 -15.49
N ASP A 256 2.61 -15.74 -16.68
CA ASP A 256 2.72 -17.10 -17.14
C ASP A 256 4.01 -17.72 -16.59
N THR A 257 3.90 -18.82 -15.87
CA THR A 257 5.02 -19.53 -15.26
C THR A 257 5.07 -20.97 -15.75
N GLN A 258 6.18 -21.66 -15.52
CA GLN A 258 6.30 -23.10 -15.79
C GLN A 258 5.30 -23.96 -15.00
N TYR A 259 4.70 -23.43 -13.93
CA TYR A 259 3.69 -24.08 -13.09
C TYR A 259 2.26 -23.64 -13.43
N GLY A 260 2.07 -22.94 -14.57
CA GLY A 260 0.81 -22.36 -14.99
C GLY A 260 0.70 -20.88 -14.66
N VAL A 261 -0.49 -20.33 -14.86
CA VAL A 261 -0.77 -18.91 -14.62
C VAL A 261 -0.86 -18.64 -13.13
N VAL A 262 -0.06 -17.68 -12.66
CA VAL A 262 -0.23 -17.04 -11.34
C VAL A 262 -0.97 -15.73 -11.57
N ALA A 263 -2.04 -15.49 -10.81
CA ALA A 263 -2.87 -14.31 -11.00
C ALA A 263 -3.43 -13.76 -9.69
N ALA A 264 -3.60 -12.43 -9.64
CA ALA A 264 -4.46 -11.74 -8.70
C ALA A 264 -5.64 -11.15 -9.50
N VAL A 265 -6.87 -11.45 -9.09
CA VAL A 265 -8.10 -11.03 -9.77
C VAL A 265 -8.97 -10.24 -8.83
N ALA A 266 -9.37 -9.02 -9.20
CA ALA A 266 -10.28 -8.20 -8.41
C ALA A 266 -11.63 -8.91 -8.27
N THR A 267 -12.10 -9.04 -7.02
CA THR A 267 -13.37 -9.69 -6.67
C THR A 267 -14.35 -8.73 -6.03
N ALA A 268 -13.87 -7.60 -5.51
CA ALA A 268 -14.71 -6.49 -5.06
C ALA A 268 -14.02 -5.15 -5.34
N LEU A 269 -14.80 -4.13 -5.63
CA LEU A 269 -14.34 -2.76 -5.83
C LEU A 269 -15.45 -1.80 -5.45
N LYS A 270 -15.13 -0.80 -4.62
CA LYS A 270 -16.00 0.34 -4.32
C LYS A 270 -15.16 1.62 -4.34
N ILE A 271 -15.70 2.65 -4.93
CA ILE A 271 -15.14 3.99 -4.96
C ILE A 271 -16.19 4.93 -4.39
N ASP A 272 -15.83 5.67 -3.34
CA ASP A 272 -16.72 6.56 -2.60
C ASP A 272 -18.03 5.85 -2.14
N GLY A 273 -17.89 4.58 -1.73
CA GLY A 273 -18.99 3.73 -1.26
C GLY A 273 -19.82 3.07 -2.37
N VAL A 274 -19.55 3.39 -3.65
CA VAL A 274 -20.32 2.90 -4.79
C VAL A 274 -19.51 1.87 -5.57
N ALA A 275 -20.13 0.75 -5.93
CA ALA A 275 -19.55 -0.18 -6.89
C ALA A 275 -19.50 0.51 -8.27
N PRO A 276 -18.35 0.50 -8.97
CA PRO A 276 -18.27 1.15 -10.26
C PRO A 276 -19.20 0.45 -11.27
N LYS A 277 -19.89 1.25 -12.06
CA LYS A 277 -20.71 0.73 -13.16
C LYS A 277 -19.77 0.17 -14.24
N SER A 278 -20.15 -0.98 -14.81
CA SER A 278 -19.48 -1.49 -16.00
C SER A 278 -19.50 -0.40 -17.08
N GLY A 279 -18.35 -0.13 -17.67
CA GLY A 279 -18.23 0.82 -18.78
C GLY A 279 -19.00 0.28 -20.00
N SER A 280 -19.69 1.17 -20.68
CA SER A 280 -20.38 0.88 -21.96
C SER A 280 -19.36 0.75 -23.09
#